data_c4d90adf22dc0bcab4144b801fe71f8a
#
_entry.id   c4d90adf22dc0bcab4144b801fe71f8a
#
_cell.length_a   1.000
_cell.length_b   1.000
_cell.length_c   1.000
_cell.angle_alpha   90.00
_cell.angle_beta   90.00
_cell.angle_gamma   90.00
#
_symmetry.space_group_name_H-M   'P 1'
#
loop_
_entity.id
_entity.type
_entity.pdbx_description
1 polymer ?
#
loop_
_entity_poly.entity_id
_entity_poly.type
_entity_poly.pdbx_seq_one_letter_code
_entity_poly.pdbx_strand_id
1 'polypeptide(L)'
;MVRRRVGVLYRVSYHGIDDSNLADVSGLIYHIATRADWERALADGEYTRSSVDKTLAEEGFIHASQSSQVARTANKFYRDVAGDLVLLVIDPGLLRAEVRYEDVPGAELPFPHVYGPLNVDAVIEARPFAAGPDGTFAFAPES
;
A
#
# COMPACT_ATOMS: atom_id res chain seq x y z
N MET A 1 -2.12 11.82 -16.97
CA MET A 1 -2.64 12.15 -16.06
C MET A 1 -2.98 12.51 -15.82
N VAL A 2 -2.72 11.97 -15.90
CA VAL A 2 -3.38 12.27 -14.97
C VAL A 2 -3.68 12.61 -14.94
N ARG A 3 -3.54 12.25 -14.95
CA ARG A 3 -4.28 12.47 -14.21
C ARG A 3 -4.60 12.95 -13.81
N ARG A 4 -4.37 12.75 -13.96
CA ARG A 4 -5.05 13.09 -13.03
C ARG A 4 -5.31 13.52 -12.62
N ARG A 5 -5.07 13.19 -12.64
CA ARG A 5 -5.67 13.51 -11.58
C ARG A 5 -5.78 14.05 -11.14
N VAL A 6 -5.43 13.75 -11.35
CA VAL A 6 -5.88 14.30 -10.30
C VAL A 6 -6.13 14.58 -9.93
N GLY A 7 -6.02 14.17 -9.79
CA GLY A 7 -6.58 14.54 -8.77
C GLY A 7 -6.74 14.87 -8.40
N VAL A 8 -6.64 14.60 -8.29
CA VAL A 8 -7.07 15.01 -7.29
C VAL A 8 -7.18 15.33 -6.74
N LEU A 9 -7.21 15.02 -6.58
CA LEU A 9 -7.57 15.40 -5.65
C LEU A 9 -7.99 15.40 -5.12
N TYR A 10 -7.98 15.05 -4.84
CA TYR A 10 -8.51 15.14 -3.81
C TYR A 10 -8.46 15.51 -3.35
N ARG A 11 -8.42 15.18 -3.24
CA ARG A 11 -8.47 15.71 -2.39
C ARG A 11 -8.45 15.99 -1.71
N VAL A 12 -8.38 15.59 -1.67
CA VAL A 12 -8.49 16.13 -0.70
C VAL A 12 -8.58 16.64 -0.19
N SER A 13 -8.84 16.31 0.01
CA SER A 13 -9.05 17.05 0.67
C SER A 13 -8.73 17.05 1.56
N TYR A 14 -8.60 16.81 1.80
CA TYR A 14 -8.43 16.96 2.84
C TYR A 14 -8.27 18.07 3.32
N HIS A 15 -8.42 18.45 3.47
CA HIS A 15 -8.16 19.58 3.89
C HIS A 15 -7.58 19.90 4.91
N GLY A 16 -7.41 20.67 5.07
CA GLY A 16 -6.79 21.02 6.28
C GLY A 16 -5.58 20.21 6.62
N ILE A 17 -4.81 19.96 5.69
CA ILE A 17 -3.63 19.15 5.91
C ILE A 17 -2.58 19.96 6.62
N ASP A 18 -2.13 19.44 7.74
CA ASP A 18 -1.06 20.04 8.49
C ASP A 18 0.27 19.78 7.79
N ASP A 19 1.10 20.78 7.72
CA ASP A 19 2.41 20.65 7.10
C ASP A 19 3.26 19.55 7.73
N SER A 20 3.03 19.23 8.99
CA SER A 20 3.80 18.18 9.64
C SER A 20 3.54 16.80 9.04
N ASN A 21 2.50 16.67 8.23
CA ASN A 21 2.15 15.39 7.60
C ASN A 21 2.45 15.36 6.12
N LEU A 22 3.35 16.21 5.67
CA LEU A 22 3.62 16.31 4.24
C LEU A 22 4.16 15.03 3.61
N ALA A 23 4.71 14.11 4.42
CA ALA A 23 5.26 12.89 3.88
C ALA A 23 4.21 12.08 3.12
N ASP A 24 2.92 12.31 3.39
CA ASP A 24 1.87 11.54 2.77
C ASP A 24 0.77 12.41 2.19
N VAL A 25 1.13 13.59 1.69
CA VAL A 25 0.14 14.51 1.13
C VAL A 25 -0.50 13.97 -0.14
N SER A 26 0.12 13.02 -0.80
CA SER A 26 -0.47 12.43 -2.00
C SER A 26 -1.73 11.64 -1.68
N GLY A 27 -1.88 11.18 -0.45
CA GLY A 27 -2.97 10.30 -0.08
C GLY A 27 -2.80 8.87 -0.58
N LEU A 28 -1.70 8.58 -1.26
CA LEU A 28 -1.46 7.23 -1.77
C LEU A 28 -1.19 6.27 -0.62
N ILE A 29 -1.59 5.03 -0.80
CA ILE A 29 -1.27 3.98 0.15
C ILE A 29 -0.51 2.88 -0.58
N TYR A 30 0.12 2.01 0.19
CA TYR A 30 1.09 1.07 -0.34
C TYR A 30 0.85 -0.31 0.23
N HIS A 31 1.05 -1.33 -0.61
CA HIS A 31 0.93 -2.71 -0.15
C HIS A 31 2.07 -3.52 -0.74
N ILE A 32 2.70 -4.35 0.09
CA ILE A 32 3.81 -5.20 -0.35
C ILE A 32 3.23 -6.56 -0.74
N ALA A 33 3.48 -6.97 -1.97
CA ALA A 33 2.94 -8.22 -2.49
C ALA A 33 4.08 -9.06 -3.06
N THR A 34 3.87 -10.38 -3.12
CA THR A 34 4.78 -11.18 -3.94
C THR A 34 4.43 -10.94 -5.40
N ARG A 35 5.45 -11.07 -6.26
CA ARG A 35 5.20 -10.91 -7.69
C ARG A 35 4.16 -11.92 -8.18
N ALA A 36 4.24 -13.15 -7.67
CA ALA A 36 3.30 -14.19 -8.10
C ALA A 36 1.85 -13.83 -7.77
N ASP A 37 1.63 -13.30 -6.55
CA ASP A 37 0.27 -12.91 -6.16
C ASP A 37 -0.22 -11.73 -6.98
N TRP A 38 0.68 -10.79 -7.30
CA TRP A 38 0.30 -9.66 -8.12
C TRP A 38 -0.05 -10.09 -9.56
N GLU A 39 0.74 -11.00 -10.11
CA GLU A 39 0.46 -11.49 -11.47
C GLU A 39 -0.87 -12.23 -11.52
N ARG A 40 -1.18 -12.97 -10.47
CA ARG A 40 -2.49 -13.63 -10.39
C ARG A 40 -3.62 -12.60 -10.33
N ALA A 41 -3.39 -11.51 -9.59
CA ALA A 41 -4.38 -10.45 -9.50
C ALA A 41 -4.62 -9.78 -10.85
N LEU A 42 -3.57 -9.60 -11.63
CA LEU A 42 -3.74 -9.02 -12.96
C LEU A 42 -4.61 -9.91 -13.85
N ALA A 43 -4.48 -11.22 -13.71
CA ALA A 43 -5.32 -12.14 -14.46
C ALA A 43 -6.76 -12.14 -13.95
N ASP A 44 -6.94 -11.98 -12.64
CA ASP A 44 -8.27 -12.08 -12.02
C ASP A 44 -9.02 -10.74 -11.99
N GLY A 45 -8.33 -9.63 -12.15
CA GLY A 45 -8.93 -8.31 -12.06
C GLY A 45 -8.95 -7.72 -10.66
N GLU A 46 -8.63 -8.50 -9.65
CA GLU A 46 -8.59 -8.02 -8.27
C GLU A 46 -7.58 -8.79 -7.44
N TYR A 47 -7.08 -8.14 -6.40
CA TYR A 47 -6.08 -8.70 -5.51
C TYR A 47 -6.72 -8.94 -4.15
N THR A 48 -6.53 -10.12 -3.59
CA THR A 48 -7.24 -10.56 -2.39
C THR A 48 -6.33 -11.16 -1.31
N ARG A 49 -5.08 -10.73 -1.26
CA ARG A 49 -4.16 -11.17 -0.19
C ARG A 49 -4.05 -10.07 0.85
N SER A 50 -4.27 -10.42 2.11
CA SER A 50 -4.11 -9.46 3.20
C SER A 50 -2.63 -9.25 3.53
N SER A 51 -1.90 -10.33 3.60
CA SER A 51 -0.47 -10.31 3.88
C SER A 51 0.12 -11.55 3.22
N VAL A 52 1.43 -11.77 3.43
CA VAL A 52 2.08 -12.93 2.82
C VAL A 52 1.47 -14.23 3.33
N ASP A 53 0.95 -14.24 4.54
CA ASP A 53 0.44 -15.47 5.17
C ASP A 53 -1.08 -15.61 5.13
N LYS A 54 -1.81 -14.54 4.81
CA LYS A 54 -3.25 -14.56 4.99
C LYS A 54 -3.96 -13.97 3.80
N THR A 55 -5.12 -14.55 3.50
CA THR A 55 -6.01 -14.00 2.47
C THR A 55 -6.89 -12.91 3.09
N LEU A 56 -7.53 -12.15 2.22
CA LEU A 56 -8.54 -11.19 2.64
C LEU A 56 -9.65 -11.87 3.42
N ALA A 57 -10.10 -13.03 2.96
CA ALA A 57 -11.19 -13.74 3.64
C ALA A 57 -10.80 -14.14 5.05
N GLU A 58 -9.55 -14.53 5.26
CA GLU A 58 -9.07 -14.95 6.58
C GLU A 58 -8.91 -13.79 7.54
N GLU A 59 -8.41 -12.65 7.04
CA GLU A 59 -8.08 -11.52 7.91
C GLU A 59 -9.22 -10.51 8.02
N GLY A 60 -10.01 -10.35 6.97
CA GLY A 60 -11.10 -9.39 6.92
C GLY A 60 -10.73 -8.07 6.26
N PHE A 61 -9.47 -7.80 6.07
CA PHE A 61 -9.02 -6.60 5.39
C PHE A 61 -7.62 -6.84 4.82
N ILE A 62 -7.21 -5.97 3.91
CA ILE A 62 -5.87 -6.01 3.34
C ILE A 62 -5.02 -4.98 4.05
N HIS A 63 -3.86 -5.41 4.56
CA HIS A 63 -2.92 -4.51 5.22
C HIS A 63 -2.26 -3.61 4.19
N ALA A 64 -2.30 -2.30 4.44
CA ALA A 64 -1.58 -1.36 3.62
C ALA A 64 -0.81 -0.41 4.53
N SER A 65 0.01 0.44 3.93
CA SER A 65 0.89 1.34 4.68
C SER A 65 0.80 2.74 4.11
N GLN A 66 0.98 3.73 4.96
CA GLN A 66 1.33 5.06 4.50
C GLN A 66 2.78 5.04 4.05
N SER A 67 3.19 6.05 3.29
CA SER A 67 4.54 6.07 2.73
C SER A 67 5.63 5.94 3.81
N SER A 68 5.44 6.57 4.94
CA SER A 68 6.43 6.54 6.02
C SER A 68 6.48 5.20 6.75
N GLN A 69 5.54 4.31 6.48
CA GLN A 69 5.46 3.02 7.16
C GLN A 69 5.99 1.86 6.33
N VAL A 70 6.24 2.09 5.03
CA VAL A 70 6.57 1.00 4.11
C VAL A 70 7.85 0.26 4.53
N ALA A 71 8.93 1.01 4.76
CA ALA A 71 10.22 0.36 5.09
C ALA A 71 10.12 -0.42 6.39
N ARG A 72 9.45 0.15 7.39
CA ARG A 72 9.31 -0.52 8.68
C ARG A 72 8.52 -1.82 8.55
N THR A 73 7.41 -1.78 7.82
CA THR A 73 6.60 -2.98 7.60
C THR A 73 7.40 -4.05 6.86
N ALA A 74 8.13 -3.63 5.82
CA ALA A 74 8.93 -4.56 5.05
C ALA A 74 10.00 -5.23 5.90
N ASN A 75 10.70 -4.44 6.71
CA ASN A 75 11.76 -4.99 7.53
C ASN A 75 11.25 -5.89 8.64
N LYS A 76 10.03 -5.64 9.10
CA LYS A 76 9.47 -6.44 10.17
C LYS A 76 8.91 -7.77 9.67
N PHE A 77 8.31 -7.79 8.49
CA PHE A 77 7.52 -8.94 8.06
C PHE A 77 7.99 -9.60 6.78
N TYR A 78 8.85 -8.96 5.99
CA TYR A 78 9.13 -9.46 4.63
C TYR A 78 10.56 -9.84 4.37
N ARG A 79 11.43 -9.77 5.39
CA ARG A 79 12.86 -10.05 5.17
C ARG A 79 13.13 -11.49 4.77
N ASP A 80 12.29 -12.41 5.24
CA ASP A 80 12.49 -13.83 5.00
C ASP A 80 11.52 -14.40 3.98
N VAL A 81 10.78 -13.55 3.28
CA VAL A 81 9.83 -14.00 2.28
C VAL A 81 10.59 -14.42 1.03
N ALA A 82 10.30 -15.64 0.57
CA ALA A 82 10.92 -16.16 -0.65
C ALA A 82 10.28 -15.53 -1.88
N GLY A 83 11.11 -15.35 -2.92
CA GLY A 83 10.63 -14.86 -4.19
C GLY A 83 10.65 -13.33 -4.27
N ASP A 84 10.33 -12.83 -5.44
CA ASP A 84 10.37 -11.41 -5.71
C ASP A 84 9.17 -10.71 -5.11
N LEU A 85 9.41 -9.50 -4.59
CA LEU A 85 8.36 -8.65 -4.07
C LEU A 85 8.10 -7.48 -5.00
N VAL A 86 6.88 -6.99 -4.98
CA VAL A 86 6.51 -5.74 -5.66
C VAL A 86 5.83 -4.84 -4.65
N LEU A 87 6.04 -3.55 -4.83
CA LEU A 87 5.36 -2.55 -4.03
C LEU A 87 4.22 -1.99 -4.87
N LEU A 88 3.01 -2.21 -4.41
CA LEU A 88 1.82 -1.70 -5.08
C LEU A 88 1.55 -0.31 -4.56
N VAL A 89 1.52 0.66 -5.47
CA VAL A 89 1.19 2.04 -5.17
C VAL A 89 -0.27 2.23 -5.53
N ILE A 90 -1.09 2.55 -4.55
CA ILE A 90 -2.54 2.49 -4.68
C ILE A 90 -3.12 3.89 -4.49
N ASP A 91 -3.99 4.27 -5.39
CA ASP A 91 -4.78 5.48 -5.25
C ASP A 91 -6.10 5.11 -4.58
N PRO A 92 -6.28 5.47 -3.30
CA PRO A 92 -7.51 5.07 -2.59
C PRO A 92 -8.77 5.66 -3.23
N GLY A 93 -8.63 6.77 -3.95
CA GLY A 93 -9.76 7.36 -4.66
C GLY A 93 -10.30 6.48 -5.78
N LEU A 94 -9.50 5.52 -6.25
CA LEU A 94 -9.91 4.58 -7.29
C LEU A 94 -10.35 3.23 -6.74
N LEU A 95 -10.19 3.02 -5.44
CA LEU A 95 -10.61 1.75 -4.82
C LEU A 95 -12.12 1.70 -4.70
N ARG A 96 -12.68 0.53 -4.94
CA ARG A 96 -14.10 0.30 -4.68
C ARG A 96 -14.34 -0.06 -3.22
N ALA A 97 -13.36 -0.66 -2.56
CA ALA A 97 -13.46 -1.05 -1.17
C ALA A 97 -13.20 0.14 -0.25
N GLU A 98 -13.74 0.08 0.95
CA GLU A 98 -13.55 1.11 1.95
C GLU A 98 -12.16 1.02 2.55
N VAL A 99 -11.52 2.16 2.77
CA VAL A 99 -10.24 2.24 3.48
C VAL A 99 -10.48 2.83 4.85
N ARG A 100 -10.00 2.15 5.89
CA ARG A 100 -10.09 2.66 7.25
C ARG A 100 -8.68 2.81 7.79
N TYR A 101 -8.42 3.95 8.41
CA TYR A 101 -7.15 4.20 9.08
C TYR A 101 -7.30 3.78 10.52
N GLU A 102 -6.58 2.72 10.90
CA GLU A 102 -6.80 2.10 12.21
C GLU A 102 -5.50 2.06 13.00
N ASP A 103 -5.61 2.30 14.30
CA ASP A 103 -4.47 2.26 15.18
C ASP A 103 -4.02 0.82 15.40
N VAL A 104 -2.70 0.65 15.41
CA VAL A 104 -2.08 -0.65 15.64
C VAL A 104 -1.15 -0.48 16.83
N PRO A 105 -1.16 -1.41 17.78
CA PRO A 105 -0.27 -1.29 18.95
C PRO A 105 1.18 -1.11 18.54
N GLY A 106 1.84 -0.13 19.15
CA GLY A 106 3.24 0.14 18.88
C GLY A 106 3.51 1.05 17.71
N ALA A 107 2.48 1.45 16.96
CA ALA A 107 2.66 2.35 15.81
C ALA A 107 2.23 3.75 16.21
N GLU A 108 2.98 4.75 15.74
CA GLU A 108 2.66 6.16 16.00
C GLU A 108 1.53 6.67 15.13
N LEU A 109 1.44 6.15 13.91
CA LEU A 109 0.43 6.57 12.95
C LEU A 109 -0.47 5.39 12.63
N PRO A 110 -1.75 5.68 12.30
CA PRO A 110 -2.64 4.59 11.92
C PRO A 110 -2.23 3.99 10.59
N PHE A 111 -2.60 2.73 10.40
CA PHE A 111 -2.35 2.04 9.15
C PHE A 111 -3.63 2.02 8.33
N PRO A 112 -3.54 2.26 7.03
CA PRO A 112 -4.70 2.08 6.16
C PRO A 112 -5.00 0.59 5.99
N HIS A 113 -6.24 0.22 6.26
CA HIS A 113 -6.72 -1.15 6.06
C HIS A 113 -7.82 -1.12 5.02
N VAL A 114 -7.72 -1.96 4.00
CA VAL A 114 -8.67 -1.97 2.90
C VAL A 114 -9.66 -3.09 3.13
N TYR A 115 -10.92 -2.73 3.29
CA TYR A 115 -11.97 -3.68 3.66
C TYR A 115 -12.68 -4.20 2.43
N GLY A 116 -11.93 -4.89 1.60
CA GLY A 116 -12.41 -5.54 0.39
C GLY A 116 -11.26 -5.75 -0.57
N PRO A 117 -11.55 -6.33 -1.72
CA PRO A 117 -10.51 -6.58 -2.72
C PRO A 117 -9.93 -5.28 -3.27
N LEU A 118 -8.66 -5.32 -3.66
CA LEU A 118 -8.08 -4.22 -4.43
C LEU A 118 -8.42 -4.46 -5.89
N ASN A 119 -9.21 -3.57 -6.47
CA ASN A 119 -9.39 -3.62 -7.92
C ASN A 119 -8.07 -3.20 -8.56
N VAL A 120 -7.61 -3.97 -9.54
CA VAL A 120 -6.25 -3.76 -10.07
C VAL A 120 -6.09 -2.39 -10.71
N ASP A 121 -7.18 -1.78 -11.19
CA ASP A 121 -7.09 -0.46 -11.78
C ASP A 121 -6.94 0.66 -10.75
N ALA A 122 -6.98 0.35 -9.46
CA ALA A 122 -6.61 1.32 -8.43
C ALA A 122 -5.12 1.32 -8.14
N VAL A 123 -4.39 0.33 -8.64
CA VAL A 123 -2.94 0.27 -8.47
C VAL A 123 -2.31 1.05 -9.61
N ILE A 124 -1.77 2.23 -9.29
CA ILE A 124 -1.23 3.12 -10.30
C ILE A 124 0.20 2.76 -10.67
N GLU A 125 0.85 1.96 -9.84
CA GLU A 125 2.19 1.52 -10.13
C GLU A 125 2.45 0.24 -9.34
N ALA A 126 3.14 -0.72 -9.96
CA ALA A 126 3.66 -1.89 -9.26
C ALA A 126 5.15 -1.92 -9.54
N ARG A 127 5.96 -1.58 -8.54
CA ARG A 127 7.40 -1.47 -8.75
C ARG A 127 8.14 -2.60 -8.06
N PRO A 128 9.25 -3.06 -8.64
CA PRO A 128 10.08 -4.05 -7.93
C PRO A 128 10.51 -3.52 -6.58
N PHE A 129 10.52 -4.40 -5.58
CA PHE A 129 10.84 -3.99 -4.24
C PHE A 129 11.74 -5.05 -3.61
N ALA A 130 12.96 -4.66 -3.27
CA ALA A 130 13.95 -5.63 -2.80
C ALA A 130 14.78 -5.01 -1.68
N ALA A 131 15.26 -5.88 -0.81
CA ALA A 131 16.19 -5.45 0.23
C ALA A 131 17.54 -5.10 -0.39
N GLY A 132 18.25 -4.21 0.27
CA GLY A 132 19.61 -3.87 -0.12
C GLY A 132 20.61 -4.95 0.27
N PRO A 133 21.91 -4.69 0.05
CA PRO A 133 22.94 -5.68 0.32
C PRO A 133 23.01 -6.16 1.77
N ASP A 134 22.57 -5.33 2.70
CA ASP A 134 22.56 -5.69 4.11
C ASP A 134 21.28 -6.39 4.55
N GLY A 135 20.38 -6.67 3.61
CA GLY A 135 19.13 -7.33 3.92
C GLY A 135 18.03 -6.41 4.42
N THR A 136 18.26 -5.10 4.39
CA THR A 136 17.29 -4.11 4.89
C THR A 136 16.56 -3.45 3.74
N PHE A 137 15.26 -3.26 3.90
CA PHE A 137 14.45 -2.52 2.95
C PHE A 137 14.50 -1.04 3.26
N ALA A 138 14.46 -0.23 2.22
CA ALA A 138 14.33 1.21 2.33
C ALA A 138 13.29 1.67 1.33
N PHE A 139 12.61 2.75 1.65
CA PHE A 139 11.62 3.31 0.75
C PHE A 139 11.59 4.82 0.96
N ALA A 140 11.74 5.54 -0.14
CA ALA A 140 11.56 6.98 -0.16
C ALA A 140 10.50 7.28 -1.20
N PRO A 141 9.41 7.95 -0.82
CA PRO A 141 8.40 8.32 -1.80
C PRO A 141 9.00 9.28 -2.81
N GLU A 142 8.51 9.20 -4.02
CA GLU A 142 8.92 10.15 -5.04
C GLU A 142 8.35 11.50 -4.76
N SER A 143 9.15 12.51 -4.96
CA SER A 143 8.69 13.88 -4.74
C SER A 143 8.36 14.57 -6.05
#